data_edbf9b109132a6629f331388415dc30f
#
_entry.id   edbf9b109132a6629f331388415dc30f
#
_cell.length_a   1.000
_cell.length_b   1.000
_cell.length_c   1.000
_cell.angle_alpha   90.00
_cell.angle_beta   90.00
_cell.angle_gamma   90.00
#
_symmetry.space_group_name_H-M   'P 1'
#
loop_
_entity.id
_entity.type
_entity.pdbx_description
1 polymer ?
#
loop_
_entity_poly.entity_id
_entity_poly.type
_entity_poly.pdbx_seq_one_letter_code
_entity_poly.pdbx_strand_id
1 'polypeptide(L)'
;CVTRRQRQMCIRDRYKDDKNYQNAIEGKTNIDCFNEWVNELKNNNYLHNHTRMWFASIWIFTLDLPWQLGAEFFMQHLFDGDAASNTLGWRWVAGVQTQGKHYLASEWNIKKFTNNRFKNVKLNENAPPKISEKTYSIIKQDFKNSENIEPTNLLIFDNTLSFEFTDFKNNKFKKIYLVFNKNDNRSIKLNEK
;
A
#
# COMPACT_ATOMS: atom_id res chain seq x y z
N CYS A 1 10.40 19.30 -1.12
CA CYS A 1 10.03 17.98 -1.65
C CYS A 1 9.23 17.23 -0.59
N VAL A 2 7.95 16.96 -0.84
CA VAL A 2 7.11 16.18 0.09
C VAL A 2 7.44 14.70 -0.10
N THR A 3 7.95 14.05 0.93
CA THR A 3 8.26 12.62 0.91
C THR A 3 6.99 11.78 0.69
N ARG A 4 7.14 10.54 0.22
CA ARG A 4 6.02 9.60 0.07
C ARG A 4 5.21 9.45 1.37
N ARG A 5 5.89 9.39 2.51
CA ARG A 5 5.30 9.29 3.85
C ARG A 5 4.49 10.52 4.23
N GLN A 6 5.04 11.73 4.02
CA GLN A 6 4.32 12.99 4.25
C GLN A 6 3.06 13.08 3.39
N ARG A 7 3.13 12.66 2.12
CA ARG A 7 1.98 12.64 1.22
C ARG A 7 0.89 11.70 1.73
N GLN A 8 1.25 10.54 2.22
CA GLN A 8 0.32 9.55 2.78
C GLN A 8 -0.33 10.07 4.07
N MET A 9 0.43 10.72 4.96
CA MET A 9 -0.11 11.40 6.14
C MET A 9 -1.10 12.50 5.77
N CYS A 10 -0.79 13.35 4.81
CA CYS A 10 -1.69 14.41 4.34
C CYS A 10 -3.00 13.85 3.76
N ILE A 11 -2.96 12.70 3.08
CA ILE A 11 -4.17 12.04 2.60
C ILE A 11 -5.00 11.54 3.77
N ARG A 12 -4.39 10.85 4.73
CA ARG A 12 -5.07 10.34 5.93
C ARG A 12 -5.74 11.46 6.73
N ASP A 13 -5.03 12.55 6.99
CA ASP A 13 -5.56 13.69 7.74
C ASP A 13 -6.80 14.29 7.06
N ARG A 14 -6.81 14.35 5.72
CA ARG A 14 -7.95 14.85 4.96
C ARG A 14 -9.19 13.97 5.07
N TYR A 15 -9.01 12.64 5.16
CA TYR A 15 -10.10 11.67 5.21
C TYR A 15 -10.42 11.18 6.62
N LYS A 16 -9.73 11.70 7.65
CA LYS A 16 -9.92 11.26 9.04
C LYS A 16 -11.37 11.35 9.50
N ASP A 17 -12.06 12.43 9.12
CA ASP A 17 -13.44 12.69 9.51
C ASP A 17 -14.44 12.40 8.36
N ASP A 18 -13.99 11.80 7.27
CA ASP A 18 -14.85 11.41 6.15
C ASP A 18 -15.68 10.18 6.49
N LYS A 19 -17.00 10.31 6.44
CA LYS A 19 -17.94 9.25 6.80
C LYS A 19 -17.83 8.02 5.88
N ASN A 20 -17.58 8.23 4.58
CA ASN A 20 -17.44 7.11 3.63
C ASN A 20 -16.20 6.30 3.96
N TYR A 21 -15.09 6.98 4.28
CA TYR A 21 -13.86 6.31 4.70
C TYR A 21 -14.07 5.54 6.01
N GLN A 22 -14.69 6.15 7.02
CA GLN A 22 -14.98 5.50 8.29
C GLN A 22 -15.88 4.27 8.10
N ASN A 23 -16.96 4.41 7.34
CA ASN A 23 -17.83 3.27 7.01
C ASN A 23 -17.09 2.17 6.25
N ALA A 24 -16.19 2.54 5.34
CA ALA A 24 -15.40 1.57 4.58
C ALA A 24 -14.47 0.75 5.48
N ILE A 25 -13.71 1.39 6.35
CA ILE A 25 -12.79 0.69 7.26
C ILE A 25 -13.53 -0.10 8.35
N GLU A 26 -14.76 0.27 8.69
CA GLU A 26 -15.60 -0.44 9.66
C GLU A 26 -16.43 -1.57 9.05
N GLY A 27 -16.51 -1.66 7.73
CA GLY A 27 -17.37 -2.62 7.04
C GLY A 27 -18.86 -2.32 7.22
N LYS A 28 -19.22 -1.03 7.19
CA LYS A 28 -20.57 -0.51 7.34
C LYS A 28 -21.06 0.25 6.11
N THR A 29 -20.63 -0.17 4.94
CA THR A 29 -21.06 0.40 3.66
C THR A 29 -22.42 -0.18 3.24
N ASN A 30 -22.97 0.32 2.14
CA ASN A 30 -24.16 -0.25 1.50
C ASN A 30 -23.84 -1.43 0.57
N ILE A 31 -22.66 -2.04 0.66
CA ILE A 31 -22.18 -3.13 -0.19
C ILE A 31 -21.86 -4.34 0.69
N ASP A 32 -22.78 -5.29 0.75
CA ASP A 32 -22.71 -6.42 1.68
C ASP A 32 -21.45 -7.26 1.52
N CYS A 33 -21.07 -7.60 0.27
CA CYS A 33 -19.85 -8.37 0.02
C CYS A 33 -18.58 -7.64 0.51
N PHE A 34 -18.52 -6.33 0.34
CA PHE A 34 -17.41 -5.53 0.80
C PHE A 34 -17.31 -5.53 2.34
N ASN A 35 -18.45 -5.38 3.01
CA ASN A 35 -18.52 -5.39 4.48
C ASN A 35 -18.08 -6.74 5.06
N GLU A 36 -18.51 -7.85 4.43
CA GLU A 36 -18.06 -9.18 4.83
C GLU A 36 -16.54 -9.33 4.66
N TRP A 37 -15.98 -8.87 3.54
CA TRP A 37 -14.53 -8.96 3.31
C TRP A 37 -13.71 -8.07 4.25
N VAL A 38 -14.24 -6.92 4.67
CA VAL A 38 -13.61 -6.11 5.73
C VAL A 38 -13.54 -6.92 7.03
N ASN A 39 -14.64 -7.58 7.41
CA ASN A 39 -14.70 -8.40 8.61
C ASN A 39 -13.79 -9.63 8.50
N GLU A 40 -13.79 -10.31 7.36
CA GLU A 40 -12.89 -11.43 7.07
C GLU A 40 -11.42 -11.02 7.19
N LEU A 41 -11.05 -9.88 6.59
CA LEU A 41 -9.70 -9.35 6.66
C LEU A 41 -9.26 -9.05 8.10
N LYS A 42 -10.13 -8.42 8.88
CA LYS A 42 -9.84 -8.08 10.28
C LYS A 42 -9.74 -9.30 11.19
N ASN A 43 -10.57 -10.31 10.96
CA ASN A 43 -10.64 -11.51 11.81
C ASN A 43 -9.59 -12.55 11.42
N ASN A 44 -9.35 -12.75 10.13
CA ASN A 44 -8.51 -13.82 9.61
C ASN A 44 -7.14 -13.33 9.13
N ASN A 45 -6.94 -12.02 9.03
CA ASN A 45 -5.73 -11.37 8.51
C ASN A 45 -5.35 -11.83 7.08
N TYR A 46 -6.32 -12.29 6.32
CA TYR A 46 -6.13 -12.83 4.98
C TYR A 46 -7.38 -12.61 4.12
N LEU A 47 -7.15 -12.39 2.82
CA LEU A 47 -8.17 -12.43 1.77
C LEU A 47 -7.61 -13.20 0.57
N HIS A 48 -8.45 -13.98 -0.08
CA HIS A 48 -8.10 -14.63 -1.34
C HIS A 48 -7.76 -13.59 -2.42
N ASN A 49 -6.84 -13.93 -3.32
CA ASN A 49 -6.33 -12.98 -4.32
C ASN A 49 -7.42 -12.29 -5.17
N HIS A 50 -8.41 -13.02 -5.64
CA HIS A 50 -9.57 -12.43 -6.36
C HIS A 50 -10.34 -11.44 -5.49
N THR A 51 -10.55 -11.78 -4.22
CA THR A 51 -11.24 -10.90 -3.28
C THR A 51 -10.46 -9.61 -3.05
N ARG A 52 -9.12 -9.67 -3.00
CA ARG A 52 -8.27 -8.46 -2.90
C ARG A 52 -8.46 -7.52 -4.08
N MET A 53 -8.59 -8.08 -5.29
CA MET A 53 -8.83 -7.30 -6.51
C MET A 53 -10.22 -6.65 -6.50
N TRP A 54 -11.26 -7.40 -6.13
CA TRP A 54 -12.61 -6.86 -6.01
C TRP A 54 -12.70 -5.80 -4.92
N PHE A 55 -12.10 -6.06 -3.76
CA PHE A 55 -12.03 -5.13 -2.65
C PHE A 55 -11.40 -3.80 -3.08
N ALA A 56 -10.22 -3.85 -3.71
CA ALA A 56 -9.52 -2.67 -4.18
C ALA A 56 -10.32 -1.90 -5.24
N SER A 57 -10.98 -2.60 -6.16
CA SER A 57 -11.83 -1.98 -7.17
C SER A 57 -13.06 -1.28 -6.56
N ILE A 58 -13.73 -1.92 -5.61
CA ILE A 58 -14.88 -1.32 -4.90
C ILE A 58 -14.43 -0.09 -4.11
N TRP A 59 -13.34 -0.21 -3.36
CA TRP A 59 -12.76 0.90 -2.62
C TRP A 59 -12.49 2.13 -3.49
N ILE A 60 -11.82 1.93 -4.64
CA ILE A 60 -11.36 3.02 -5.50
C ILE A 60 -12.50 3.60 -6.34
N PHE A 61 -13.32 2.75 -6.94
CA PHE A 61 -14.25 3.18 -8.00
C PHE A 61 -15.70 3.27 -7.57
N THR A 62 -16.13 2.47 -6.60
CA THR A 62 -17.50 2.50 -6.11
C THR A 62 -17.65 3.40 -4.88
N LEU A 63 -16.70 3.30 -3.93
CA LEU A 63 -16.67 4.15 -2.74
C LEU A 63 -15.92 5.47 -2.97
N ASP A 64 -15.25 5.63 -4.11
CA ASP A 64 -14.46 6.80 -4.53
C ASP A 64 -13.40 7.23 -3.49
N LEU A 65 -12.77 6.26 -2.86
CA LEU A 65 -11.75 6.50 -1.85
C LEU A 65 -10.33 6.41 -2.45
N PRO A 66 -9.37 7.18 -1.92
CA PRO A 66 -7.98 7.12 -2.36
C PRO A 66 -7.39 5.72 -2.21
N TRP A 67 -6.77 5.20 -3.28
CA TRP A 67 -6.15 3.88 -3.27
C TRP A 67 -5.05 3.74 -2.20
N GLN A 68 -4.38 4.84 -1.86
CA GLN A 68 -3.32 4.87 -0.85
C GLN A 68 -3.83 4.48 0.54
N LEU A 69 -5.05 4.92 0.88
CA LEU A 69 -5.68 4.57 2.17
C LEU A 69 -6.08 3.10 2.21
N GLY A 70 -6.57 2.56 1.09
CA GLY A 70 -6.88 1.14 0.99
C GLY A 70 -5.63 0.26 1.06
N ALA A 71 -4.55 0.68 0.38
CA ALA A 71 -3.26 0.00 0.47
C ALA A 71 -2.71 0.01 1.91
N GLU A 72 -2.87 1.11 2.63
CA GLU A 72 -2.51 1.21 4.05
C GLU A 72 -3.37 0.27 4.92
N PHE A 73 -4.69 0.24 4.68
CA PHE A 73 -5.61 -0.64 5.39
C PHE A 73 -5.22 -2.12 5.21
N PHE A 74 -4.82 -2.52 4.00
CA PHE A 74 -4.30 -3.87 3.75
C PHE A 74 -3.01 -4.15 4.51
N MET A 75 -2.06 -3.22 4.52
CA MET A 75 -0.80 -3.37 5.27
C MET A 75 -0.99 -3.48 6.78
N GLN A 76 -2.07 -2.91 7.32
CA GLN A 76 -2.39 -3.00 8.74
C GLN A 76 -2.99 -4.36 9.13
N HIS A 77 -3.65 -5.04 8.19
CA HIS A 77 -4.44 -6.23 8.49
C HIS A 77 -3.95 -7.51 7.82
N LEU A 78 -3.30 -7.46 6.65
CA LEU A 78 -2.82 -8.67 5.98
C LEU A 78 -1.60 -9.25 6.68
N PHE A 79 -1.68 -10.53 7.05
CA PHE A 79 -0.56 -11.27 7.63
C PHE A 79 0.58 -11.45 6.61
N ASP A 80 0.25 -11.67 5.35
CA ASP A 80 1.19 -11.82 4.23
C ASP A 80 1.48 -10.49 3.50
N GLY A 81 1.28 -9.36 4.17
CA GLY A 81 1.42 -8.03 3.60
C GLY A 81 2.87 -7.70 3.26
N ASP A 82 3.21 -7.64 1.97
CA ASP A 82 4.46 -7.10 1.44
C ASP A 82 4.25 -5.70 0.89
N ALA A 83 5.07 -4.74 1.30
CA ALA A 83 4.89 -3.33 0.96
C ALA A 83 5.00 -3.04 -0.55
N ALA A 84 5.87 -3.77 -1.26
CA ALA A 84 6.05 -3.58 -2.69
C ALA A 84 4.88 -4.18 -3.48
N SER A 85 4.57 -5.45 -3.25
CA SER A 85 3.47 -6.17 -3.90
C SER A 85 2.13 -5.50 -3.63
N ASN A 86 1.85 -5.13 -2.39
CA ASN A 86 0.63 -4.42 -2.01
C ASN A 86 0.49 -3.08 -2.73
N THR A 87 1.55 -2.26 -2.72
CA THR A 87 1.53 -0.97 -3.42
C THR A 87 1.32 -1.14 -4.93
N LEU A 88 2.01 -2.10 -5.55
CA LEU A 88 1.90 -2.34 -6.99
C LEU A 88 0.52 -2.89 -7.37
N GLY A 89 -0.03 -3.79 -6.56
CA GLY A 89 -1.37 -4.35 -6.76
C GLY A 89 -2.47 -3.26 -6.71
N TRP A 90 -2.45 -2.39 -5.72
CA TRP A 90 -3.39 -1.28 -5.61
C TRP A 90 -3.24 -0.28 -6.75
N ARG A 91 -2.01 0.04 -7.17
CA ARG A 91 -1.74 0.92 -8.31
C ARG A 91 -2.21 0.31 -9.62
N TRP A 92 -2.07 -1.01 -9.78
CA TRP A 92 -2.54 -1.71 -10.95
C TRP A 92 -4.07 -1.65 -11.06
N VAL A 93 -4.79 -1.95 -9.97
CA VAL A 93 -6.26 -1.81 -9.94
C VAL A 93 -6.68 -0.38 -10.26
N ALA A 94 -6.03 0.62 -9.69
CA ALA A 94 -6.34 2.05 -9.91
C ALA A 94 -6.04 2.54 -11.33
N GLY A 95 -5.29 1.80 -12.13
CA GLY A 95 -4.88 2.21 -13.48
C GLY A 95 -3.73 3.21 -13.54
N VAL A 96 -3.02 3.42 -12.42
CA VAL A 96 -1.88 4.36 -12.35
C VAL A 96 -0.52 3.69 -12.55
N GLN A 97 -0.49 2.38 -12.72
CA GLN A 97 0.74 1.63 -12.99
C GLN A 97 0.98 1.42 -14.48
N THR A 98 -0.06 1.04 -15.20
CA THR A 98 0.00 0.79 -16.64
C THR A 98 -1.03 1.68 -17.31
N GLN A 99 -0.58 2.56 -18.19
CA GLN A 99 -1.45 3.51 -18.88
C GLN A 99 -2.56 2.78 -19.65
N GLY A 100 -3.80 3.24 -19.47
CA GLY A 100 -4.97 2.70 -20.16
C GLY A 100 -5.46 1.35 -19.65
N LYS A 101 -4.87 0.78 -18.61
CA LYS A 101 -5.29 -0.49 -18.00
C LYS A 101 -5.63 -0.29 -16.53
N HIS A 102 -6.83 -0.69 -16.13
CA HIS A 102 -7.28 -0.74 -14.75
C HIS A 102 -8.22 -1.93 -14.58
N TYR A 103 -8.54 -2.29 -13.35
CA TYR A 103 -9.41 -3.41 -13.06
C TYR A 103 -10.70 -2.92 -12.40
N LEU A 104 -11.84 -3.28 -13.00
CA LEU A 104 -13.16 -3.02 -12.44
C LEU A 104 -13.80 -4.35 -12.01
N ALA A 105 -14.22 -4.41 -10.76
CA ALA A 105 -15.03 -5.51 -10.27
C ALA A 105 -16.42 -5.44 -10.91
N SER A 106 -16.97 -6.59 -11.31
CA SER A 106 -18.32 -6.67 -11.83
C SER A 106 -19.20 -7.57 -10.96
N GLU A 107 -20.47 -7.22 -10.87
CA GLU A 107 -21.45 -8.00 -10.13
C GLU A 107 -21.50 -9.46 -10.61
N TRP A 108 -21.51 -9.65 -11.94
CA TRP A 108 -21.51 -10.97 -12.54
C TRP A 108 -20.33 -11.84 -12.08
N ASN A 109 -19.13 -11.25 -12.04
CA ASN A 109 -17.90 -11.96 -11.65
C ASN A 109 -17.96 -12.36 -10.17
N ILE A 110 -18.31 -11.43 -9.30
CA ILE A 110 -18.48 -11.69 -7.86
C ILE A 110 -19.53 -12.79 -7.64
N LYS A 111 -20.70 -12.65 -8.26
CA LYS A 111 -21.78 -13.63 -8.16
C LYS A 111 -21.35 -15.03 -8.60
N LYS A 112 -20.66 -15.14 -9.73
CA LYS A 112 -20.18 -16.41 -10.28
C LYS A 112 -19.21 -17.12 -9.34
N PHE A 113 -18.20 -16.40 -8.85
CA PHE A 113 -17.12 -17.00 -8.06
C PHE A 113 -17.41 -17.08 -6.56
N THR A 114 -18.55 -16.55 -6.10
CA THR A 114 -19.04 -16.72 -4.74
C THR A 114 -20.24 -17.65 -4.65
N ASN A 115 -20.50 -18.48 -5.69
CA ASN A 115 -21.64 -19.40 -5.75
C ASN A 115 -22.99 -18.71 -5.47
N ASN A 116 -23.20 -17.51 -6.04
CA ASN A 116 -24.40 -16.69 -5.84
C ASN A 116 -24.64 -16.24 -4.37
N ARG A 117 -23.60 -16.25 -3.53
CA ARG A 117 -23.69 -15.78 -2.15
C ARG A 117 -24.06 -14.29 -2.10
N PHE A 118 -23.46 -13.47 -2.97
CA PHE A 118 -23.77 -12.07 -3.09
C PHE A 118 -24.56 -11.80 -4.35
N LYS A 119 -25.72 -11.17 -4.18
CA LYS A 119 -26.64 -10.81 -5.26
C LYS A 119 -26.94 -9.32 -5.18
N ASN A 120 -27.23 -8.71 -6.33
CA ASN A 120 -27.62 -7.29 -6.42
C ASN A 120 -26.58 -6.32 -5.86
N VAL A 121 -25.31 -6.58 -6.12
CA VAL A 121 -24.21 -5.72 -5.72
C VAL A 121 -24.09 -4.55 -6.70
N LYS A 122 -24.52 -3.36 -6.32
CA LYS A 122 -24.41 -2.17 -7.17
C LYS A 122 -22.97 -1.64 -7.18
N LEU A 123 -22.27 -1.86 -8.28
CA LEU A 123 -20.88 -1.44 -8.49
C LEU A 123 -20.76 -0.41 -9.62
N ASN A 124 -19.72 0.42 -9.55
CA ASN A 124 -19.35 1.28 -10.65
C ASN A 124 -18.47 0.52 -11.65
N GLU A 125 -19.11 -0.12 -12.63
CA GLU A 125 -18.43 -0.97 -13.62
C GLU A 125 -17.87 -0.19 -14.82
N ASN A 126 -18.07 1.13 -14.89
CA ASN A 126 -17.66 1.98 -16.02
C ASN A 126 -16.77 3.15 -15.61
N ALA A 127 -16.15 3.09 -14.45
CA ALA A 127 -15.29 4.16 -13.97
C ALA A 127 -14.00 4.28 -14.80
N PRO A 128 -13.54 5.51 -15.10
CA PRO A 128 -12.26 5.72 -15.74
C PRO A 128 -11.09 5.43 -14.79
N PRO A 129 -9.88 5.10 -15.31
CA PRO A 129 -8.70 4.94 -14.48
C PRO A 129 -8.35 6.23 -13.74
N LYS A 130 -7.80 6.13 -12.53
CA LYS A 130 -7.36 7.27 -11.71
C LYS A 130 -5.99 7.79 -12.19
N ILE A 131 -5.93 8.33 -13.40
CA ILE A 131 -4.69 8.82 -14.01
C ILE A 131 -4.24 10.11 -13.32
N SER A 132 -2.96 10.20 -12.99
CA SER A 132 -2.34 11.47 -12.60
C SER A 132 -1.73 12.12 -13.84
N GLU A 133 -2.25 13.27 -14.26
CA GLU A 133 -1.72 14.04 -15.40
C GLU A 133 -0.37 14.71 -15.11
N LYS A 134 0.17 14.58 -13.90
CA LYS A 134 1.44 15.20 -13.53
C LYS A 134 2.60 14.45 -14.16
N THR A 135 3.20 15.04 -15.18
CA THR A 135 4.50 14.65 -15.68
C THR A 135 5.58 15.03 -14.66
N TYR A 136 6.32 14.04 -14.17
CA TYR A 136 7.47 14.28 -13.31
C TYR A 136 8.74 14.28 -14.17
N SER A 137 9.48 15.39 -14.18
CA SER A 137 10.84 15.39 -14.74
C SER A 137 11.76 14.67 -13.75
N ILE A 138 12.48 13.67 -14.26
CA ILE A 138 13.54 13.00 -13.48
C ILE A 138 14.76 13.92 -13.54
N ILE A 139 15.07 14.57 -12.42
CA ILE A 139 16.36 15.25 -12.26
C ILE A 139 17.39 14.16 -12.02
N LYS A 140 18.21 13.87 -13.02
CA LYS A 140 19.39 13.02 -12.82
C LYS A 140 20.34 13.79 -11.88
N GLN A 141 20.52 13.28 -10.67
CA GLN A 141 21.61 13.74 -9.83
C GLN A 141 22.85 12.92 -10.23
N ASP A 142 23.84 13.60 -10.77
CA ASP A 142 25.16 13.00 -10.93
C ASP A 142 25.78 12.90 -9.53
N PHE A 143 25.72 11.71 -8.97
CA PHE A 143 26.50 11.41 -7.77
C PHE A 143 27.98 11.43 -8.19
N LYS A 144 28.71 12.44 -7.78
CA LYS A 144 30.17 12.40 -7.88
C LYS A 144 30.62 11.24 -7.00
N ASN A 145 31.12 10.19 -7.60
CA ASN A 145 31.85 9.17 -6.87
C ASN A 145 33.03 9.87 -6.22
N SER A 146 32.97 9.99 -4.91
CA SER A 146 34.14 10.45 -4.14
C SER A 146 35.10 9.25 -4.06
N GLU A 147 36.01 9.17 -5.00
CA GLU A 147 36.94 8.04 -5.17
C GLU A 147 37.92 7.84 -3.99
N ASN A 148 37.93 8.71 -2.98
CA ASN A 148 38.93 8.66 -1.91
C ASN A 148 38.43 9.06 -0.51
N ILE A 149 37.22 8.67 -0.13
CA ILE A 149 36.81 8.82 1.27
C ILE A 149 36.91 7.45 1.95
N GLU A 150 37.91 7.28 2.83
CA GLU A 150 37.92 6.14 3.74
C GLU A 150 36.66 6.21 4.62
N PRO A 151 35.78 5.22 4.56
CA PRO A 151 34.55 5.23 5.35
C PRO A 151 34.90 5.14 6.84
N THR A 152 34.62 6.18 7.60
CA THR A 152 34.90 6.24 9.02
C THR A 152 33.77 5.72 9.88
N ASN A 153 32.53 5.93 9.48
CA ASN A 153 31.35 5.52 10.22
C ASN A 153 30.31 4.92 9.27
N LEU A 154 29.58 3.92 9.76
CA LEU A 154 28.49 3.30 9.03
C LEU A 154 27.15 3.66 9.69
N LEU A 155 26.21 4.14 8.88
CA LEU A 155 24.84 4.43 9.29
C LEU A 155 23.92 3.38 8.66
N ILE A 156 23.24 2.62 9.51
CA ILE A 156 22.33 1.55 9.09
C ILE A 156 20.92 1.93 9.50
N PHE A 157 20.01 1.86 8.55
CA PHE A 157 18.57 1.98 8.77
C PHE A 157 17.95 0.59 8.86
N ASP A 158 16.80 0.50 9.51
CA ASP A 158 16.04 -0.75 9.68
C ASP A 158 15.64 -1.46 8.38
N ASN A 159 15.58 -0.72 7.28
CA ASN A 159 15.31 -1.27 5.93
C ASN A 159 16.58 -1.68 5.16
N THR A 160 17.76 -1.52 5.74
CA THR A 160 19.06 -1.82 5.10
C THR A 160 19.93 -2.74 5.95
N LEU A 161 19.32 -3.65 6.71
CA LEU A 161 20.04 -4.56 7.62
C LEU A 161 20.79 -5.71 6.91
N SER A 162 20.56 -5.93 5.62
CA SER A 162 21.28 -6.95 4.86
C SER A 162 22.51 -6.37 4.18
N PHE A 163 23.67 -6.91 4.50
CA PHE A 163 24.98 -6.51 3.94
C PHE A 163 25.52 -7.46 2.88
N GLU A 164 24.79 -8.52 2.55
CA GLU A 164 25.29 -9.61 1.70
C GLU A 164 25.68 -9.13 0.29
N PHE A 165 25.07 -8.03 -0.16
CA PHE A 165 25.24 -7.48 -1.51
C PHE A 165 25.92 -6.11 -1.53
N THR A 166 26.60 -5.71 -0.44
CA THR A 166 27.23 -4.40 -0.37
C THR A 166 28.75 -4.54 -0.35
N ASP A 167 29.44 -3.59 -1.00
CA ASP A 167 30.91 -3.48 -0.99
C ASP A 167 31.49 -3.17 0.39
N PHE A 168 30.64 -3.01 1.41
CA PHE A 168 31.04 -2.68 2.77
C PHE A 168 31.56 -3.88 3.58
N LYS A 169 31.45 -5.09 3.08
CA LYS A 169 31.79 -6.32 3.81
C LYS A 169 33.25 -6.37 4.26
N ASN A 170 34.13 -5.66 3.55
CA ASN A 170 35.57 -5.66 3.81
C ASN A 170 36.08 -4.36 4.46
N ASN A 171 35.21 -3.40 4.72
CA ASN A 171 35.62 -2.10 5.25
C ASN A 171 35.60 -2.08 6.80
N LYS A 172 36.63 -1.52 7.41
CA LYS A 172 36.69 -1.33 8.86
C LYS A 172 36.07 0.02 9.21
N PHE A 173 34.96 0.01 9.94
CA PHE A 173 34.31 1.23 10.42
C PHE A 173 34.72 1.52 11.86
N LYS A 174 34.93 2.80 12.19
CA LYS A 174 35.21 3.25 13.57
C LYS A 174 33.95 3.12 14.44
N LYS A 175 32.80 3.46 13.88
CA LYS A 175 31.49 3.37 14.58
C LYS A 175 30.41 2.90 13.62
N ILE A 176 29.48 2.13 14.18
CA ILE A 176 28.26 1.70 13.48
C ILE A 176 27.06 2.29 14.22
N TYR A 177 26.25 3.05 13.52
CA TYR A 177 25.00 3.64 14.04
C TYR A 177 23.82 2.88 13.48
N LEU A 178 22.99 2.31 14.34
CA LEU A 178 21.72 1.71 13.99
C LEU A 178 20.61 2.74 14.23
N VAL A 179 19.90 3.09 13.18
CA VAL A 179 18.80 4.06 13.25
C VAL A 179 17.48 3.34 13.11
N PHE A 180 16.72 3.30 14.21
CA PHE A 180 15.38 2.77 14.24
C PHE A 180 14.37 3.91 14.34
N ASN A 181 13.33 3.86 13.53
CA ASN A 181 12.27 4.84 13.63
C ASN A 181 11.27 4.39 14.72
N LYS A 182 11.25 5.09 15.84
CA LYS A 182 10.41 4.78 17.01
C LYS A 182 8.90 4.89 16.74
N ASN A 183 8.51 5.61 15.68
CA ASN A 183 7.12 5.87 15.33
C ASN A 183 6.62 5.05 14.13
N ASP A 184 7.33 4.02 13.72
CA ASP A 184 6.84 3.19 12.63
C ASP A 184 5.66 2.33 13.09
N ASN A 185 4.53 2.52 12.42
CA ASN A 185 3.44 1.55 12.40
C ASN A 185 3.94 0.29 11.65
N ARG A 186 4.78 -0.49 12.30
CA ARG A 186 5.22 -1.77 11.78
C ARG A 186 4.12 -2.78 12.02
N SER A 187 3.87 -3.61 11.05
CA SER A 187 3.02 -4.80 11.20
C SER A 187 3.58 -5.77 12.25
N ILE A 188 4.88 -5.67 12.56
CA ILE A 188 5.55 -6.46 13.59
C ILE A 188 6.04 -5.49 14.67
N LYS A 189 5.48 -5.58 15.88
CA LYS A 189 6.03 -4.94 17.06
C LYS A 189 7.30 -5.67 17.46
N LEU A 190 8.45 -4.99 17.36
CA LEU A 190 9.68 -5.49 17.97
C LEU A 190 9.47 -5.47 19.49
N ASN A 191 9.55 -6.64 20.13
CA ASN A 191 9.56 -6.71 21.58
C ASN A 191 10.75 -5.91 22.09
N GLU A 192 10.50 -4.97 22.99
CA GLU A 192 11.55 -4.32 23.77
C GLU A 192 12.24 -5.41 24.60
N LYS A 193 13.47 -5.76 24.23
CA LYS A 193 14.42 -6.48 25.09
C LYS A 193 15.59 -5.58 25.39
#